data_391ad8d19b2f4ecb55d9aa8c28c80dfd
#
_entry.id   391ad8d19b2f4ecb55d9aa8c28c80dfd
#
_cell.length_a   1.000
_cell.length_b   1.000
_cell.length_c   1.000
_cell.angle_alpha   90.00
_cell.angle_beta   90.00
_cell.angle_gamma   90.00
#
_symmetry.space_group_name_H-M   'P 1'
#
loop_
_entity.id
_entity.type
_entity.pdbx_description
1 polymer ?
#
loop_
_entity_poly.entity_id
_entity_poly.type
_entity_poly.pdbx_seq_one_letter_code
_entity_poly.pdbx_strand_id
1 'polypeptide(L)'
;MYVVLVDWTVSASDAPQFAALLAEQARNSLANEVDCHVFDVCSDPEAQGSFTLYEVYSDAAAFQVHLESAHMAKFAPQADALTLSKSVRILLRLADGSSGPPV
;
A
#
# COMPACT_ATOMS: atom_id res chain seq x y z
N MET A 1 -12.10 -1.55 10.44
CA MET A 1 -11.41 -1.34 9.15
C MET A 1 -10.25 -2.32 9.02
N TYR A 2 -10.02 -2.75 7.83
CA TYR A 2 -9.00 -3.72 7.46
C TYR A 2 -7.75 -2.98 7.01
N VAL A 3 -6.64 -3.10 7.76
CA VAL A 3 -5.41 -2.35 7.51
C VAL A 3 -4.36 -3.29 6.92
N VAL A 4 -3.72 -2.83 5.85
CA VAL A 4 -2.64 -3.55 5.19
C VAL A 4 -1.39 -2.70 5.27
N LEU A 5 -0.35 -3.22 5.91
CA LEU A 5 0.98 -2.60 5.94
C LEU A 5 1.90 -3.39 5.04
N VAL A 6 2.54 -2.71 4.11
CA VAL A 6 3.51 -3.34 3.21
C VAL A 6 4.85 -2.66 3.40
N ASP A 7 5.86 -3.43 3.77
CA ASP A 7 7.25 -2.96 3.80
C ASP A 7 7.96 -3.46 2.55
N TRP A 8 8.62 -2.57 1.84
CA TRP A 8 9.19 -2.84 0.54
C TRP A 8 10.61 -2.29 0.44
N THR A 9 11.52 -3.09 -0.11
CA THR A 9 12.89 -2.64 -0.36
C THR A 9 13.24 -2.83 -1.83
N VAL A 10 13.81 -1.80 -2.42
CA VAL A 10 14.38 -1.79 -3.77
C VAL A 10 15.79 -1.22 -3.69
N SER A 11 16.56 -1.30 -4.77
CA SER A 11 17.88 -0.66 -4.79
C SER A 11 17.73 0.86 -4.71
N ALA A 12 18.73 1.53 -4.13
CA ALA A 12 18.72 3.00 -4.02
C ALA A 12 18.58 3.67 -5.39
N SER A 13 19.19 3.11 -6.42
CA SER A 13 19.11 3.65 -7.79
C SER A 13 17.72 3.53 -8.40
N ASP A 14 16.93 2.54 -7.98
CA ASP A 14 15.56 2.35 -8.45
C ASP A 14 14.52 3.09 -7.61
N ALA A 15 14.92 3.68 -6.48
CA ALA A 15 14.00 4.31 -5.55
C ALA A 15 13.11 5.39 -6.18
N PRO A 16 13.61 6.32 -7.01
CA PRO A 16 12.75 7.32 -7.66
C PRO A 16 11.69 6.70 -8.57
N GLN A 17 12.07 5.71 -9.36
CA GLN A 17 11.14 5.00 -10.25
C GLN A 17 10.10 4.24 -9.44
N PHE A 18 10.53 3.57 -8.37
CA PHE A 18 9.63 2.80 -7.51
C PHE A 18 8.64 3.71 -6.77
N ALA A 19 9.11 4.86 -6.28
CA ALA A 19 8.23 5.85 -5.64
C ALA A 19 7.13 6.32 -6.60
N ALA A 20 7.45 6.54 -7.87
CA ALA A 20 6.48 6.93 -8.89
C ALA A 20 5.45 5.82 -9.15
N LEU A 21 5.90 4.56 -9.20
CA LEU A 21 5.00 3.41 -9.35
C LEU A 21 4.03 3.28 -8.17
N LEU A 22 4.53 3.44 -6.95
CA LEU A 22 3.70 3.38 -5.75
C LEU A 22 2.68 4.51 -5.70
N ALA A 23 3.09 5.73 -6.06
CA ALA A 23 2.20 6.89 -6.10
C ALA A 23 1.06 6.70 -7.13
N GLU A 24 1.38 6.15 -8.29
CA GLU A 24 0.37 5.83 -9.32
C GLU A 24 -0.60 4.76 -8.83
N GLN A 25 -0.08 3.70 -8.19
CA GLN A 25 -0.91 2.64 -7.63
C GLN A 25 -1.85 3.18 -6.54
N ALA A 26 -1.36 4.07 -5.69
CA ALA A 26 -2.17 4.72 -4.67
C ALA A 26 -3.32 5.53 -5.28
N ARG A 27 -3.03 6.34 -6.29
CA ARG A 27 -4.05 7.13 -6.99
C ARG A 27 -5.10 6.25 -7.65
N ASN A 28 -4.67 5.21 -8.36
CA ASN A 28 -5.58 4.28 -9.04
C ASN A 28 -6.47 3.53 -8.05
N SER A 29 -5.91 3.10 -6.92
CA SER A 29 -6.67 2.38 -5.90
C SER A 29 -7.75 3.27 -5.29
N LEU A 30 -7.40 4.49 -4.89
CA LEU A 30 -8.37 5.43 -4.32
C LEU A 30 -9.42 5.88 -5.33
N ALA A 31 -9.05 6.03 -6.61
CA ALA A 31 -9.98 6.49 -7.64
C ALA A 31 -10.96 5.39 -8.10
N ASN A 32 -10.55 4.13 -8.09
CA ASN A 32 -11.30 3.05 -8.71
C ASN A 32 -11.91 2.05 -7.72
N GLU A 33 -11.52 2.08 -6.46
CA GLU A 33 -12.00 1.13 -5.44
C GLU A 33 -12.77 1.88 -4.36
N VAL A 34 -14.09 1.74 -4.36
CA VAL A 34 -14.98 2.47 -3.45
C VAL A 34 -14.69 2.15 -1.97
N ASP A 35 -14.21 0.95 -1.67
CA ASP A 35 -13.92 0.50 -0.32
C ASP A 35 -12.43 0.56 0.06
N CYS A 36 -11.60 1.21 -0.77
CA CYS A 36 -10.25 1.60 -0.41
C CYS A 36 -10.28 3.04 0.10
N HIS A 37 -10.05 3.22 1.40
CA HIS A 37 -10.23 4.51 2.07
C HIS A 37 -8.94 5.28 2.25
N VAL A 38 -7.83 4.60 2.43
CA VAL A 38 -6.50 5.19 2.62
C VAL A 38 -5.48 4.38 1.83
N PHE A 39 -4.56 5.06 1.20
CA PHE A 39 -3.44 4.43 0.53
C PHE A 39 -2.26 5.41 0.58
N ASP A 40 -1.51 5.37 1.68
CA ASP A 40 -0.38 6.26 1.92
C ASP A 40 0.93 5.58 1.53
N VAL A 41 1.77 6.32 0.84
CA VAL A 41 3.10 5.88 0.42
C VAL A 41 4.11 6.63 1.28
N CYS A 42 4.90 5.90 2.04
CA CYS A 42 5.90 6.46 2.93
C CYS A 42 7.29 5.95 2.55
N SER A 43 8.30 6.79 2.70
CA SER A 43 9.70 6.39 2.54
C SER A 43 10.44 6.56 3.85
N ASP A 44 11.50 5.77 4.05
CA ASP A 44 12.38 5.91 5.21
C ASP A 44 13.39 7.03 4.91
N PRO A 45 13.45 8.12 5.71
CA PRO A 45 14.37 9.22 5.44
C PRO A 45 15.84 8.82 5.60
N GLU A 46 16.12 7.69 6.27
CA GLU A 46 17.49 7.23 6.53
C GLU A 46 17.87 6.02 5.66
N ALA A 47 16.95 5.49 4.86
CA ALA A 47 17.20 4.30 4.04
C ALA A 47 16.58 4.46 2.66
N GLN A 48 17.34 4.95 1.71
CA GLN A 48 16.94 5.06 0.32
C GLN A 48 16.56 3.68 -0.22
N GLY A 49 15.39 3.59 -0.85
CA GLY A 49 14.89 2.31 -1.36
C GLY A 49 14.01 1.55 -0.39
N SER A 50 13.78 2.06 0.81
CA SER A 50 12.85 1.47 1.78
C SER A 50 11.55 2.26 1.81
N PHE A 51 10.44 1.56 1.56
CA PHE A 51 9.10 2.14 1.50
C PHE A 51 8.14 1.37 2.40
N THR A 52 7.17 2.09 2.95
CA THR A 52 6.07 1.47 3.69
C THR A 52 4.76 2.02 3.14
N LEU A 53 3.84 1.11 2.82
CA LEU A 53 2.47 1.47 2.43
C LEU A 53 1.56 1.27 3.63
N TYR A 54 0.70 2.25 3.86
CA TYR A 54 -0.38 2.17 4.84
C TYR A 54 -1.69 2.23 4.09
N GLU A 55 -2.40 1.10 4.03
CA GLU A 55 -3.62 0.95 3.25
C GLU A 55 -4.77 0.59 4.18
N VAL A 56 -5.94 1.17 3.97
CA VAL A 56 -7.13 0.87 4.75
C VAL A 56 -8.29 0.56 3.82
N TYR A 57 -8.90 -0.59 4.03
CA TYR A 57 -10.05 -1.09 3.30
C TYR A 57 -11.23 -1.30 4.27
N SER A 58 -12.46 -1.31 3.76
CA SER A 58 -13.65 -1.56 4.57
C SER A 58 -13.57 -2.91 5.28
N ASP A 59 -13.11 -3.94 4.57
CA ASP A 59 -13.01 -5.32 5.04
C ASP A 59 -12.05 -6.14 4.19
N ALA A 60 -11.92 -7.42 4.53
CA ALA A 60 -11.05 -8.34 3.77
C ALA A 60 -11.52 -8.53 2.32
N ALA A 61 -12.83 -8.51 2.09
CA ALA A 61 -13.37 -8.65 0.73
C ALA A 61 -12.97 -7.47 -0.16
N ALA A 62 -12.94 -6.26 0.38
CA ALA A 62 -12.47 -5.07 -0.33
C ALA A 62 -10.99 -5.17 -0.70
N PHE A 63 -10.16 -5.73 0.18
CA PHE A 63 -8.76 -5.99 -0.13
C PHE A 63 -8.61 -7.03 -1.23
N GLN A 64 -9.45 -8.06 -1.25
CA GLN A 64 -9.47 -9.06 -2.32
C GLN A 64 -9.83 -8.41 -3.67
N VAL A 65 -10.79 -7.48 -3.70
CA VAL A 65 -11.12 -6.69 -4.89
C VAL A 65 -9.89 -5.93 -5.39
N HIS A 66 -9.12 -5.32 -4.46
CA HIS A 66 -7.87 -4.64 -4.79
C HIS A 66 -6.87 -5.58 -5.47
N LEU A 67 -6.65 -6.76 -4.90
CA LEU A 67 -5.70 -7.73 -5.44
C LEU A 67 -6.08 -8.22 -6.85
N GLU A 68 -7.37 -8.25 -7.16
CA GLU A 68 -7.90 -8.71 -8.45
C GLU A 68 -8.12 -7.58 -9.46
N SER A 69 -7.82 -6.34 -9.09
CA SER A 69 -8.07 -5.17 -9.94
C SER A 69 -7.16 -5.12 -11.17
N ALA A 70 -7.65 -4.44 -12.22
CA ALA A 70 -6.87 -4.23 -13.45
C ALA A 70 -5.61 -3.41 -13.19
N HIS A 71 -5.69 -2.39 -12.33
CA HIS A 71 -4.51 -1.58 -11.99
C HIS A 71 -3.48 -2.38 -11.20
N MET A 72 -3.91 -3.33 -10.35
CA MET A 72 -2.98 -4.22 -9.65
C MET A 72 -2.28 -5.17 -10.63
N ALA A 73 -3.01 -5.71 -11.61
CA ALA A 73 -2.45 -6.58 -12.64
C ALA A 73 -1.38 -5.88 -13.48
N LYS A 74 -1.54 -4.58 -13.70
CA LYS A 74 -0.56 -3.75 -14.41
C LYS A 74 0.63 -3.39 -13.53
N PHE A 75 0.37 -3.07 -12.27
CA PHE A 75 1.38 -2.64 -11.30
C PHE A 75 2.32 -3.77 -10.89
N ALA A 76 1.78 -4.95 -10.56
CA ALA A 76 2.53 -6.03 -9.93
C ALA A 76 3.79 -6.47 -10.70
N PRO A 77 3.73 -6.71 -12.03
CA PRO A 77 4.96 -7.12 -12.73
C PRO A 77 6.03 -6.03 -12.74
N GLN A 78 5.65 -4.76 -12.81
CA GLN A 78 6.59 -3.65 -12.78
C GLN A 78 7.26 -3.50 -11.42
N ALA A 79 6.48 -3.65 -10.34
CA ALA A 79 7.00 -3.60 -8.98
C ALA A 79 7.89 -4.80 -8.68
N ASP A 80 7.46 -6.00 -9.07
CA ASP A 80 8.20 -7.24 -8.82
C ASP A 80 9.59 -7.21 -9.48
N ALA A 81 9.70 -6.60 -10.66
CA ALA A 81 10.97 -6.49 -11.37
C ALA A 81 12.03 -5.68 -10.59
N LEU A 82 11.61 -4.76 -9.73
CA LEU A 82 12.48 -3.89 -8.94
C LEU A 82 12.65 -4.37 -7.49
N THR A 83 11.82 -5.32 -7.03
CA THR A 83 11.75 -5.71 -5.63
C THR A 83 12.95 -6.54 -5.18
N LEU A 84 13.61 -6.09 -4.11
CA LEU A 84 14.59 -6.88 -3.38
C LEU A 84 13.95 -7.65 -2.24
N SER A 85 13.05 -7.02 -1.49
CA SER A 85 12.30 -7.67 -0.43
C SER A 85 10.93 -7.03 -0.26
N LYS A 86 9.97 -7.80 0.24
CA LYS A 86 8.61 -7.34 0.50
C LYS A 86 8.03 -8.15 1.64
N SER A 87 7.35 -7.48 2.57
CA SER A 87 6.55 -8.14 3.60
C SER A 87 5.19 -7.45 3.72
N VAL A 88 4.17 -8.24 4.03
CA VAL A 88 2.80 -7.76 4.19
C VAL A 88 2.29 -8.15 5.57
N ARG A 89 1.70 -7.20 6.27
CA ARG A 89 1.09 -7.44 7.57
C ARG A 89 -0.34 -6.91 7.57
N ILE A 90 -1.25 -7.72 8.08
CA ILE A 90 -2.67 -7.38 8.17
C ILE A 90 -3.00 -7.01 9.63
N LEU A 91 -3.66 -5.89 9.82
CA LEU A 91 -4.12 -5.41 11.11
C LEU A 91 -5.60 -5.05 11.04
N LEU A 92 -6.28 -5.05 12.17
CA LEU A 92 -7.62 -4.49 12.28
C LEU A 92 -7.53 -3.17 13.05
N ARG A 93 -8.04 -2.09 12.46
CA ARG A 93 -8.12 -0.81 13.14
C ARG A 93 -9.31 -0.81 14.10
N LEU A 94 -9.02 -0.67 15.39
CA LEU A 94 -10.04 -0.64 16.43
C LEU A 94 -10.59 0.76 16.63
N ALA A 95 -9.74 1.78 16.46
CA ALA A 95 -10.12 3.18 16.60
C ALA A 95 -9.15 4.04 15.78
N ASP A 96 -9.59 5.23 15.34
CA ASP A 96 -8.76 6.17 14.57
C ASP A 96 -8.33 7.40 15.39
N GLY A 97 -8.57 7.36 16.71
CA GLY A 97 -8.22 8.47 17.59
C GLY A 97 -9.20 9.64 17.58
N SER A 98 -10.01 9.77 16.52
CA SER A 98 -11.06 10.79 16.44
C SER A 98 -12.42 10.26 16.91
N SER A 99 -12.59 8.93 16.98
CA SER A 99 -13.83 8.25 17.32
C SER A 99 -13.97 7.91 18.79
N GLY A 100 -13.02 8.34 19.63
CA GLY A 100 -12.97 7.97 21.04
C GLY A 100 -12.35 6.59 21.27
N PRO A 101 -12.43 6.04 22.50
CA PRO A 101 -11.82 4.76 22.82
C PRO A 101 -12.48 3.60 22.07
N PRO A 102 -11.73 2.52 21.80
CA PRO A 102 -12.30 1.33 21.17
C PRO A 102 -13.32 0.66 22.09
N VAL A 103 -14.31 0.02 21.49
CA VAL A 103 -15.39 -0.65 22.21
C VAL A 103 -15.09 -2.13 22.36
#